data_29e2f31c6070306b1ad9ef12bb53a340
#
_entry.id   29e2f31c6070306b1ad9ef12bb53a340
#
_cell.length_a   1.000
_cell.length_b   1.000
_cell.length_c   1.000
_cell.angle_alpha   90.00
_cell.angle_beta   90.00
_cell.angle_gamma   90.00
#
_symmetry.space_group_name_H-M   'P 1'
#
loop_
_entity.id
_entity.type
_entity.pdbx_description
1 polymer ?
#
loop_
_entity_poly.entity_id
_entity_poly.type
_entity_poly.pdbx_seq_one_letter_code
_entity_poly.pdbx_strand_id
1 'polypeptide(L)'
;GIKDKFANPIKQHNPTLEPNQLPLLMETLHRASIKLPTRVMIEWQLHTMVRPGESAGARWEEIDLEEKTWTIPPERMKKKREHVVPLTPQTTALLDVMRPISGHLEHVFPSQRDPSQHANGSSPNVALKRMGFQDMLTAHGMRALASTTLNEQSFDHDIIEKALAHLDKNETRRSYNHAKYLPQRRVMMEWWSQQIEDAATGNMSMAASTRGLRAVN
;
A
#
# COMPACT_ATOMS: atom_id res chain seq x y z
N GLY A 1 -1.29 -44.42 -15.32
CA GLY A 1 -1.76 -43.36 -14.56
C GLY A 1 -1.05 -43.05 -13.27
N ILE A 2 -0.04 -42.14 -13.27
CA ILE A 2 0.64 -41.63 -12.05
C ILE A 2 0.33 -40.15 -11.79
N LYS A 3 -0.69 -39.60 -12.44
CA LYS A 3 -1.00 -38.14 -12.34
C LYS A 3 -1.92 -37.75 -11.18
N ASP A 4 -2.48 -38.70 -10.40
CA ASP A 4 -3.55 -38.40 -9.43
C ASP A 4 -3.12 -38.47 -7.96
N LYS A 5 -1.83 -38.41 -7.63
CA LYS A 5 -1.35 -38.53 -6.23
C LYS A 5 -0.73 -37.30 -5.61
N PHE A 6 -0.74 -36.15 -6.26
CA PHE A 6 -0.35 -34.91 -5.61
C PHE A 6 -1.59 -34.11 -5.27
N ALA A 7 -2.04 -34.22 -4.02
CA ALA A 7 -3.03 -33.27 -3.49
C ALA A 7 -2.54 -31.84 -3.76
N ASN A 8 -3.38 -31.02 -4.39
CA ASN A 8 -3.05 -29.60 -4.58
C ASN A 8 -2.68 -29.02 -3.20
N PRO A 9 -1.54 -28.34 -3.08
CA PRO A 9 -1.16 -27.76 -1.81
C PRO A 9 -2.29 -26.82 -1.36
N ILE A 10 -2.73 -26.98 -0.10
CA ILE A 10 -3.72 -26.09 0.53
C ILE A 10 -3.19 -24.68 0.36
N LYS A 11 -3.95 -23.83 -0.32
CA LYS A 11 -3.61 -22.44 -0.56
C LYS A 11 -3.57 -21.73 0.80
N GLN A 12 -2.38 -21.61 1.38
CA GLN A 12 -2.19 -20.91 2.63
C GLN A 12 -2.39 -19.42 2.37
N HIS A 13 -3.42 -18.85 2.98
CA HIS A 13 -3.65 -17.40 2.90
C HIS A 13 -2.56 -16.66 3.68
N ASN A 14 -2.12 -15.52 3.17
CA ASN A 14 -1.19 -14.68 3.92
C ASN A 14 -1.87 -14.19 5.21
N PRO A 15 -1.20 -14.26 6.37
CA PRO A 15 -1.71 -13.71 7.60
C PRO A 15 -2.12 -12.25 7.43
N THR A 16 -3.30 -11.91 7.96
CA THR A 16 -3.89 -10.57 7.92
C THR A 16 -4.62 -10.27 9.23
N LEU A 17 -4.70 -9.00 9.59
CA LEU A 17 -5.49 -8.54 10.72
C LEU A 17 -6.96 -8.40 10.34
N GLU A 18 -7.83 -8.45 11.35
CA GLU A 18 -9.23 -8.04 11.22
C GLU A 18 -9.34 -6.50 11.20
N PRO A 19 -10.40 -5.91 10.60
CA PRO A 19 -10.56 -4.46 10.51
C PRO A 19 -10.46 -3.72 11.85
N ASN A 20 -11.00 -4.29 12.91
CA ASN A 20 -10.96 -3.72 14.27
C ASN A 20 -9.56 -3.73 14.91
N GLN A 21 -8.59 -4.39 14.29
CA GLN A 21 -7.18 -4.43 14.74
C GLN A 21 -6.31 -3.37 14.06
N LEU A 22 -6.86 -2.55 13.16
CA LEU A 22 -6.14 -1.45 12.54
C LEU A 22 -5.54 -0.47 13.57
N PRO A 23 -6.23 -0.08 14.67
CA PRO A 23 -5.64 0.73 15.72
C PRO A 23 -4.40 0.09 16.36
N LEU A 24 -4.40 -1.22 16.59
CA LEU A 24 -3.25 -1.94 17.13
C LEU A 24 -2.03 -1.84 16.19
N LEU A 25 -2.25 -1.95 14.88
CA LEU A 25 -1.18 -1.80 13.90
C LEU A 25 -0.59 -0.39 13.95
N MET A 26 -1.43 0.65 13.96
CA MET A 26 -0.97 2.04 13.93
C MET A 26 -0.27 2.44 15.23
N GLU A 27 -0.78 2.02 16.38
CA GLU A 27 -0.13 2.24 17.69
C GLU A 27 1.24 1.55 17.74
N THR A 28 1.31 0.30 17.27
CA THR A 28 2.57 -0.46 17.27
C THR A 28 3.58 0.17 16.31
N LEU A 29 3.15 0.61 15.13
CA LEU A 29 4.00 1.37 14.19
C LEU A 29 4.54 2.66 14.81
N HIS A 30 3.69 3.39 15.55
CA HIS A 30 4.12 4.63 16.21
C HIS A 30 5.24 4.38 17.23
N ARG A 31 5.12 3.34 18.04
CA ARG A 31 6.08 2.98 19.09
C ARG A 31 7.31 2.22 18.60
N ALA A 32 7.28 1.75 17.36
CA ALA A 32 8.31 0.88 16.84
C ALA A 32 9.65 1.60 16.63
N SER A 33 10.73 0.99 17.11
CA SER A 33 12.11 1.42 16.82
C SER A 33 12.55 0.91 15.45
N ILE A 34 11.99 1.49 14.40
CA ILE A 34 12.32 1.20 12.99
C ILE A 34 12.76 2.48 12.29
N LYS A 35 13.54 2.32 11.21
CA LYS A 35 14.02 3.47 10.43
C LYS A 35 12.85 4.20 9.76
N LEU A 36 12.92 5.53 9.73
CA LEU A 36 11.89 6.40 9.16
C LEU A 36 11.48 5.98 7.73
N PRO A 37 12.39 5.73 6.76
CA PRO A 37 11.96 5.30 5.43
C PRO A 37 11.19 3.97 5.43
N THR A 38 11.54 3.03 6.33
CA THR A 38 10.81 1.76 6.44
C THR A 38 9.41 1.97 7.01
N ARG A 39 9.26 2.84 8.00
CA ARG A 39 7.96 3.20 8.57
C ARG A 39 7.08 3.87 7.52
N VAL A 40 7.59 4.89 6.84
CA VAL A 40 6.86 5.59 5.78
C VAL A 40 6.46 4.63 4.66
N MET A 41 7.33 3.69 4.28
CA MET A 41 7.03 2.68 3.26
C MET A 41 5.90 1.72 3.68
N ILE A 42 5.81 1.36 4.97
CA ILE A 42 4.69 0.53 5.49
C ILE A 42 3.38 1.33 5.43
N GLU A 43 3.37 2.57 5.91
CA GLU A 43 2.18 3.44 5.85
C GLU A 43 1.80 3.74 4.40
N TRP A 44 2.76 4.04 3.52
CA TRP A 44 2.54 4.21 2.08
C TRP A 44 1.85 3.01 1.45
N GLN A 45 2.35 1.80 1.75
CA GLN A 45 1.76 0.57 1.24
C GLN A 45 0.35 0.33 1.78
N LEU A 46 0.10 0.63 3.05
CA LEU A 46 -1.21 0.51 3.68
C LEU A 46 -2.24 1.44 3.01
N HIS A 47 -1.89 2.71 2.80
CA HIS A 47 -2.75 3.69 2.15
C HIS A 47 -3.00 3.39 0.67
N THR A 48 -1.97 2.99 -0.07
CA THR A 48 -2.06 2.78 -1.53
C THR A 48 -2.55 1.40 -1.93
N MET A 49 -2.57 0.45 -1.01
CA MET A 49 -2.97 -0.95 -1.24
C MET A 49 -2.18 -1.67 -2.35
N VAL A 50 -1.00 -1.20 -2.72
CA VAL A 50 -0.15 -1.82 -3.74
C VAL A 50 0.64 -3.01 -3.18
N ARG A 51 1.26 -3.81 -4.05
CA ARG A 51 2.10 -4.94 -3.60
C ARG A 51 3.41 -4.46 -2.99
N PRO A 52 4.02 -5.22 -2.05
CA PRO A 52 5.27 -4.83 -1.40
C PRO A 52 6.40 -4.44 -2.36
N GLY A 53 6.57 -5.19 -3.45
CA GLY A 53 7.57 -4.86 -4.46
C GLY A 53 7.24 -3.61 -5.29
N GLU A 54 5.95 -3.35 -5.54
CA GLU A 54 5.49 -2.14 -6.20
C GLU A 54 5.74 -0.91 -5.32
N SER A 55 5.42 -1.02 -4.01
CA SER A 55 5.69 0.02 -3.01
C SER A 55 7.19 0.32 -2.90
N ALA A 56 8.00 -0.70 -2.66
CA ALA A 56 9.45 -0.53 -2.46
C ALA A 56 10.16 0.10 -3.66
N GLY A 57 9.72 -0.22 -4.87
CA GLY A 57 10.30 0.30 -6.10
C GLY A 57 9.68 1.60 -6.60
N ALA A 58 8.87 2.31 -5.81
CA ALA A 58 8.27 3.59 -6.22
C ALA A 58 9.34 4.60 -6.62
N ARG A 59 9.13 5.32 -7.74
CA ARG A 59 10.04 6.33 -8.28
C ARG A 59 9.41 7.71 -8.21
N TRP A 60 10.23 8.73 -8.03
CA TRP A 60 9.76 10.11 -8.02
C TRP A 60 9.17 10.54 -9.37
N GLU A 61 9.72 10.06 -10.49
CA GLU A 61 9.22 10.34 -11.84
C GLU A 61 7.82 9.76 -12.12
N GLU A 62 7.38 8.77 -11.32
CA GLU A 62 6.06 8.15 -11.44
C GLU A 62 4.98 8.93 -10.70
N ILE A 63 5.36 9.96 -9.92
CA ILE A 63 4.47 10.74 -9.07
C ILE A 63 4.09 12.04 -9.78
N ASP A 64 2.80 12.20 -10.05
CA ASP A 64 2.21 13.44 -10.53
C ASP A 64 1.42 14.09 -9.37
N LEU A 65 1.98 15.18 -8.82
CA LEU A 65 1.35 15.91 -7.70
C LEU A 65 0.24 16.86 -8.17
N GLU A 66 0.25 17.28 -9.42
CA GLU A 66 -0.79 18.13 -10.00
C GLU A 66 -2.06 17.30 -10.22
N GLU A 67 -1.94 16.17 -10.92
CA GLU A 67 -3.03 15.23 -11.14
C GLU A 67 -3.35 14.36 -9.91
N LYS A 68 -2.50 14.41 -8.88
CA LYS A 68 -2.57 13.58 -7.67
C LYS A 68 -2.67 12.09 -8.01
N THR A 69 -1.72 11.61 -8.79
CA THR A 69 -1.62 10.21 -9.20
C THR A 69 -0.19 9.67 -9.06
N TRP A 70 -0.11 8.37 -8.84
CA TRP A 70 1.11 7.60 -8.98
C TRP A 70 0.89 6.56 -10.08
N THR A 71 1.66 6.66 -11.16
CA THR A 71 1.54 5.77 -12.31
C THR A 71 2.66 4.74 -12.32
N ILE A 72 2.34 3.50 -12.00
CA ILE A 72 3.28 2.38 -12.02
C ILE A 72 3.31 1.80 -13.43
N PRO A 73 4.46 1.83 -14.12
CA PRO A 73 4.56 1.36 -15.49
C PRO A 73 4.46 -0.18 -15.58
N PRO A 74 4.08 -0.71 -16.75
CA PRO A 74 3.84 -2.15 -16.94
C PRO A 74 5.03 -3.04 -16.57
N GLU A 75 6.26 -2.56 -16.76
CA GLU A 75 7.51 -3.28 -16.50
C GLU A 75 7.65 -3.65 -15.04
N ARG A 76 7.17 -2.78 -14.14
CA ARG A 76 7.20 -2.96 -12.69
C ARG A 76 6.02 -3.75 -12.15
N MET A 77 4.99 -3.95 -12.97
CA MET A 77 3.77 -4.65 -12.57
C MET A 77 3.85 -6.15 -12.82
N LYS A 78 3.44 -6.97 -11.82
CA LYS A 78 3.38 -8.44 -11.96
C LYS A 78 2.56 -8.89 -13.18
N LYS A 79 1.53 -8.14 -13.55
CA LYS A 79 0.60 -8.46 -14.64
C LYS A 79 0.89 -7.68 -15.93
N LYS A 80 2.05 -6.99 -16.01
CA LYS A 80 2.50 -6.24 -17.19
C LYS A 80 1.44 -5.29 -17.75
N ARG A 81 0.74 -4.59 -16.86
CA ARG A 81 -0.24 -3.55 -17.18
C ARG A 81 -0.01 -2.36 -16.29
N GLU A 82 -0.06 -1.16 -16.86
CA GLU A 82 -0.02 0.09 -16.13
C GLU A 82 -1.06 0.12 -14.99
N HIS A 83 -0.64 0.65 -13.86
CA HIS A 83 -1.51 0.83 -12.71
C HIS A 83 -1.41 2.26 -12.19
N VAL A 84 -2.49 3.02 -12.36
CA VAL A 84 -2.61 4.38 -11.84
C VAL A 84 -3.25 4.32 -10.46
N VAL A 85 -2.56 4.83 -9.44
CA VAL A 85 -3.00 4.90 -8.04
C VAL A 85 -3.36 6.34 -7.72
N PRO A 86 -4.61 6.66 -7.32
CA PRO A 86 -4.96 7.98 -6.81
C PRO A 86 -4.16 8.31 -5.55
N LEU A 87 -3.55 9.48 -5.49
CA LEU A 87 -2.90 9.97 -4.29
C LEU A 87 -3.90 10.73 -3.41
N THR A 88 -3.97 10.35 -2.15
CA THR A 88 -4.75 11.03 -1.12
C THR A 88 -3.91 12.12 -0.45
N PRO A 89 -4.51 13.05 0.31
CA PRO A 89 -3.73 14.01 1.10
C PRO A 89 -2.73 13.33 2.03
N GLN A 90 -3.06 12.14 2.57
CA GLN A 90 -2.19 11.36 3.44
C GLN A 90 -0.97 10.82 2.70
N THR A 91 -1.17 10.22 1.53
CA THR A 91 -0.05 9.72 0.72
C THR A 91 0.85 10.86 0.23
N THR A 92 0.29 12.02 -0.08
CA THR A 92 1.08 13.21 -0.42
C THR A 92 1.93 13.67 0.78
N ALA A 93 1.36 13.67 1.99
CA ALA A 93 2.11 13.99 3.20
C ALA A 93 3.26 13.00 3.47
N LEU A 94 3.08 11.71 3.19
CA LEU A 94 4.15 10.72 3.28
C LEU A 94 5.28 10.99 2.26
N LEU A 95 4.95 11.43 1.05
CA LEU A 95 5.96 11.86 0.06
C LEU A 95 6.73 13.09 0.54
N ASP A 96 6.06 14.04 1.20
CA ASP A 96 6.72 15.22 1.78
C ASP A 96 7.71 14.83 2.88
N VAL A 97 7.41 13.81 3.70
CA VAL A 97 8.37 13.25 4.68
C VAL A 97 9.60 12.66 3.98
N MET A 98 9.40 11.99 2.84
CA MET A 98 10.49 11.36 2.10
C MET A 98 11.30 12.33 1.24
N ARG A 99 10.72 13.45 0.81
CA ARG A 99 11.36 14.41 -0.11
C ARG A 99 12.72 14.92 0.35
N PRO A 100 12.94 15.35 1.60
CA PRO A 100 14.26 15.76 2.07
C PRO A 100 15.27 14.58 2.15
N ILE A 101 14.79 13.33 2.22
CA ILE A 101 15.63 12.13 2.36
C ILE A 101 16.05 11.59 1.00
N SER A 102 15.14 11.54 0.05
CA SER A 102 15.33 10.83 -1.22
C SER A 102 14.88 11.62 -2.46
N GLY A 103 14.43 12.87 -2.30
CA GLY A 103 13.94 13.67 -3.43
C GLY A 103 14.99 13.99 -4.51
N HIS A 104 16.28 13.81 -4.20
CA HIS A 104 17.42 13.93 -5.11
C HIS A 104 17.85 12.59 -5.74
N LEU A 105 17.19 11.49 -5.38
CA LEU A 105 17.44 10.14 -5.87
C LEU A 105 16.31 9.71 -6.83
N GLU A 106 16.51 8.58 -7.51
CA GLU A 106 15.51 8.01 -8.40
C GLU A 106 14.29 7.47 -7.61
N HIS A 107 14.57 6.76 -6.52
CA HIS A 107 13.56 6.02 -5.76
C HIS A 107 13.03 6.82 -4.56
N VAL A 108 11.70 6.76 -4.34
CA VAL A 108 11.06 7.30 -3.13
C VAL A 108 11.60 6.61 -1.88
N PHE A 109 11.78 5.30 -1.95
CA PHE A 109 12.33 4.46 -0.88
C PHE A 109 13.65 3.84 -1.30
N PRO A 110 14.78 4.55 -1.17
CA PRO A 110 16.08 4.04 -1.56
C PRO A 110 16.56 2.94 -0.60
N SER A 111 17.39 2.05 -1.12
CA SER A 111 18.09 1.08 -0.32
C SER A 111 19.11 1.78 0.60
N GLN A 112 19.20 1.36 1.84
CA GLN A 112 20.17 1.90 2.79
C GLN A 112 21.60 1.44 2.53
N ARG A 113 21.76 0.33 1.79
CA ARG A 113 23.08 -0.22 1.43
C ARG A 113 23.62 0.45 0.17
N ASP A 114 22.75 0.69 -0.79
CA ASP A 114 23.07 1.30 -2.08
C ASP A 114 21.91 2.22 -2.49
N PRO A 115 22.03 3.55 -2.29
CA PRO A 115 20.97 4.51 -2.60
C PRO A 115 20.60 4.60 -4.09
N SER A 116 21.40 4.05 -5.00
CA SER A 116 21.06 3.93 -6.41
C SER A 116 19.99 2.86 -6.69
N GLN A 117 19.76 2.00 -5.70
CA GLN A 117 18.74 0.94 -5.76
C GLN A 117 17.57 1.25 -4.84
N HIS A 118 16.42 0.68 -5.13
CA HIS A 118 15.27 0.77 -4.23
C HIS A 118 15.41 -0.14 -3.00
N ALA A 119 14.65 0.14 -1.95
CA ALA A 119 14.53 -0.68 -0.76
C ALA A 119 14.08 -2.10 -1.11
N ASN A 120 14.48 -3.08 -0.30
CA ASN A 120 14.01 -4.45 -0.49
C ASN A 120 12.51 -4.54 -0.15
N GLY A 121 11.69 -5.09 -1.06
CA GLY A 121 10.26 -5.30 -0.84
C GLY A 121 9.91 -6.20 0.35
N SER A 122 10.87 -6.96 0.89
CA SER A 122 10.69 -7.73 2.14
C SER A 122 10.92 -6.90 3.41
N SER A 123 11.46 -5.69 3.32
CA SER A 123 11.75 -4.85 4.50
C SER A 123 10.52 -4.60 5.38
N PRO A 124 9.30 -4.36 4.86
CA PRO A 124 8.10 -4.30 5.66
C PRO A 124 7.83 -5.57 6.48
N ASN A 125 7.99 -6.75 5.87
CA ASN A 125 7.80 -8.02 6.59
C ASN A 125 8.79 -8.21 7.75
N VAL A 126 10.06 -7.84 7.53
CA VAL A 126 11.07 -7.88 8.60
C VAL A 126 10.71 -6.93 9.74
N ALA A 127 10.21 -5.74 9.41
CA ALA A 127 9.77 -4.77 10.41
C ALA A 127 8.53 -5.26 11.16
N LEU A 128 7.49 -5.74 10.47
CA LEU A 128 6.27 -6.30 11.06
C LEU A 128 6.60 -7.46 12.02
N LYS A 129 7.47 -8.37 11.61
CA LYS A 129 7.93 -9.46 12.48
C LYS A 129 8.59 -8.94 13.76
N ARG A 130 9.48 -7.96 13.67
CA ARG A 130 10.15 -7.36 14.83
C ARG A 130 9.19 -6.60 15.74
N MET A 131 8.10 -6.09 15.22
CA MET A 131 7.03 -5.43 15.97
C MET A 131 6.05 -6.41 16.63
N GLY A 132 6.25 -7.72 16.50
CA GLY A 132 5.40 -8.75 17.12
C GLY A 132 4.27 -9.28 16.23
N PHE A 133 4.19 -8.86 14.97
CA PHE A 133 3.18 -9.36 14.03
C PHE A 133 3.59 -10.65 13.29
N GLN A 134 4.58 -11.38 13.80
CA GLN A 134 4.92 -12.67 13.21
C GLN A 134 3.69 -13.59 13.19
N ASP A 135 3.41 -14.21 12.07
CA ASP A 135 2.25 -15.09 11.84
C ASP A 135 0.86 -14.43 11.99
N MET A 136 0.81 -13.12 12.29
CA MET A 136 -0.42 -12.33 12.42
C MET A 136 -0.65 -11.43 11.20
N LEU A 137 0.39 -10.79 10.70
CA LEU A 137 0.31 -9.84 9.58
C LEU A 137 1.55 -9.91 8.71
N THR A 138 1.33 -9.95 7.41
CA THR A 138 2.38 -9.72 6.41
C THR A 138 2.13 -8.41 5.66
N ALA A 139 3.16 -7.88 5.00
CA ALA A 139 3.00 -6.75 4.09
C ALA A 139 1.96 -7.01 2.98
N HIS A 140 1.85 -8.26 2.51
CA HIS A 140 0.78 -8.64 1.60
C HIS A 140 -0.59 -8.71 2.29
N GLY A 141 -0.63 -9.14 3.57
CA GLY A 141 -1.85 -9.17 4.38
C GLY A 141 -2.48 -7.80 4.61
N MET A 142 -1.70 -6.71 4.60
CA MET A 142 -2.25 -5.35 4.67
C MET A 142 -3.23 -5.04 3.52
N ARG A 143 -3.04 -5.66 2.36
CA ARG A 143 -3.97 -5.53 1.22
C ARG A 143 -5.28 -6.29 1.48
N ALA A 144 -5.20 -7.45 2.13
CA ALA A 144 -6.37 -8.22 2.53
C ALA A 144 -7.17 -7.46 3.60
N LEU A 145 -6.49 -6.86 4.60
CA LEU A 145 -7.10 -5.98 5.59
C LEU A 145 -7.90 -4.85 4.91
N ALA A 146 -7.27 -4.11 4.00
CA ALA A 146 -7.94 -3.03 3.26
C ALA A 146 -9.14 -3.57 2.45
N SER A 147 -8.94 -4.66 1.71
CA SER A 147 -10.01 -5.28 0.91
C SER A 147 -11.19 -5.72 1.76
N THR A 148 -10.96 -6.37 2.90
CA THR A 148 -12.01 -6.78 3.83
C THR A 148 -12.77 -5.58 4.36
N THR A 149 -12.06 -4.57 4.87
CA THR A 149 -12.67 -3.35 5.40
C THR A 149 -13.55 -2.65 4.36
N LEU A 150 -13.05 -2.50 3.13
CA LEU A 150 -13.79 -1.83 2.06
C LEU A 150 -15.05 -2.62 1.63
N ASN A 151 -14.96 -3.96 1.58
CA ASN A 151 -16.13 -4.80 1.28
C ASN A 151 -17.17 -4.73 2.41
N GLU A 152 -16.77 -4.74 3.67
CA GLU A 152 -17.68 -4.57 4.82
C GLU A 152 -18.40 -3.20 4.81
N GLN A 153 -17.75 -2.19 4.26
CA GLN A 153 -18.33 -0.85 4.06
C GLN A 153 -19.12 -0.72 2.75
N SER A 154 -19.37 -1.83 2.07
CA SER A 154 -20.20 -1.88 0.86
C SER A 154 -19.68 -1.03 -0.31
N PHE A 155 -18.37 -0.80 -0.40
CA PHE A 155 -17.78 -0.25 -1.61
C PHE A 155 -17.90 -1.24 -2.76
N ASP A 156 -18.08 -0.70 -3.98
CA ASP A 156 -18.25 -1.53 -5.18
C ASP A 156 -17.04 -2.45 -5.39
N HIS A 157 -17.32 -3.74 -5.56
CA HIS A 157 -16.32 -4.78 -5.71
C HIS A 157 -15.35 -4.54 -6.89
N ASP A 158 -15.86 -4.03 -8.01
CA ASP A 158 -15.01 -3.75 -9.18
C ASP A 158 -14.04 -2.61 -8.91
N ILE A 159 -14.47 -1.61 -8.13
CA ILE A 159 -13.61 -0.49 -7.72
C ILE A 159 -12.50 -0.99 -6.81
N ILE A 160 -12.81 -1.88 -5.84
CA ILE A 160 -11.83 -2.50 -4.94
C ILE A 160 -10.84 -3.35 -5.74
N GLU A 161 -11.31 -4.22 -6.63
CA GLU A 161 -10.45 -5.09 -7.44
C GLU A 161 -9.51 -4.30 -8.37
N LYS A 162 -10.00 -3.19 -8.94
CA LYS A 162 -9.17 -2.26 -9.73
C LYS A 162 -8.12 -1.54 -8.88
N ALA A 163 -8.45 -1.13 -7.65
CA ALA A 163 -7.47 -0.54 -6.74
C ALA A 163 -6.37 -1.54 -6.34
N LEU A 164 -6.73 -2.79 -6.18
CA LEU A 164 -5.80 -3.89 -5.91
C LEU A 164 -5.02 -4.36 -7.16
N ALA A 165 -5.24 -3.79 -8.33
CA ALA A 165 -4.67 -4.26 -9.60
C ALA A 165 -4.91 -5.78 -9.82
N HIS A 166 -6.08 -6.26 -9.42
CA HIS A 166 -6.51 -7.62 -9.72
C HIS A 166 -7.08 -7.70 -11.14
N LEU A 167 -6.89 -8.85 -11.77
CA LEU A 167 -7.54 -9.15 -13.04
C LEU A 167 -8.90 -9.77 -12.78
N ASP A 168 -9.89 -9.33 -13.53
CA ASP A 168 -11.17 -10.00 -13.53
C ASP A 168 -10.97 -11.48 -13.95
N LYS A 169 -11.51 -12.39 -13.15
CA LYS A 169 -11.41 -13.84 -13.38
C LYS A 169 -12.27 -14.26 -14.56
N ASN A 170 -13.33 -13.49 -14.87
CA ASN A 170 -14.18 -13.71 -16.02
C ASN A 170 -13.53 -13.07 -17.26
N GLU A 171 -13.07 -13.89 -18.20
CA GLU A 171 -12.42 -13.42 -19.44
C GLU A 171 -13.32 -12.56 -20.28
N THR A 172 -14.59 -12.89 -20.39
CA THR A 172 -15.58 -12.11 -21.15
C THR A 172 -15.74 -10.73 -20.53
N ARG A 173 -15.97 -10.65 -19.21
CA ARG A 173 -16.09 -9.38 -18.49
C ARG A 173 -14.81 -8.55 -18.59
N ARG A 174 -13.63 -9.18 -18.47
CA ARG A 174 -12.32 -8.52 -18.63
C ARG A 174 -12.13 -7.91 -20.02
N SER A 175 -12.66 -8.55 -21.08
CA SER A 175 -12.57 -8.06 -22.46
C SER A 175 -13.42 -6.83 -22.70
N TYR A 176 -14.53 -6.66 -21.97
CA TYR A 176 -15.45 -5.54 -22.13
C TYR A 176 -15.25 -4.42 -21.08
N ASN A 177 -14.70 -4.72 -19.90
CA ASN A 177 -14.55 -3.73 -18.83
C ASN A 177 -13.13 -3.13 -18.83
N HIS A 178 -12.92 -2.10 -19.65
CA HIS A 178 -11.67 -1.31 -19.68
C HIS A 178 -11.71 -0.07 -18.78
N ALA A 179 -12.78 0.15 -18.03
CA ALA A 179 -12.94 1.32 -17.18
C ALA A 179 -11.85 1.37 -16.10
N LYS A 180 -11.22 2.53 -15.94
CA LYS A 180 -10.20 2.77 -14.91
C LYS A 180 -10.80 3.13 -13.55
N TYR A 181 -12.06 3.56 -13.49
CA TYR A 181 -12.78 3.99 -12.29
C TYR A 181 -11.99 5.00 -11.41
N LEU A 182 -11.17 5.85 -12.03
CA LEU A 182 -10.25 6.71 -11.28
C LEU A 182 -10.96 7.65 -10.29
N PRO A 183 -12.07 8.33 -10.65
CA PRO A 183 -12.81 9.18 -9.71
C PRO A 183 -13.38 8.39 -8.53
N GLN A 184 -14.02 7.24 -8.78
CA GLN A 184 -14.62 6.39 -7.75
C GLN A 184 -13.53 5.79 -6.83
N ARG A 185 -12.41 5.37 -7.40
CA ARG A 185 -11.25 4.89 -6.64
C ARG A 185 -10.65 5.99 -5.77
N ARG A 186 -10.64 7.25 -6.23
CA ARG A 186 -10.19 8.39 -5.42
C ARG A 186 -11.03 8.54 -4.17
N VAL A 187 -12.36 8.57 -4.29
CA VAL A 187 -13.29 8.65 -3.17
C VAL A 187 -13.08 7.50 -2.18
N MET A 188 -13.00 6.26 -2.68
CA MET A 188 -12.77 5.08 -1.86
C MET A 188 -11.42 5.13 -1.13
N MET A 189 -10.35 5.54 -1.81
CA MET A 189 -9.01 5.59 -1.22
C MET A 189 -8.87 6.75 -0.23
N GLU A 190 -9.53 7.88 -0.45
CA GLU A 190 -9.63 8.96 0.53
C GLU A 190 -10.35 8.50 1.80
N TRP A 191 -11.47 7.78 1.65
CA TRP A 191 -12.16 7.17 2.78
C TRP A 191 -11.25 6.19 3.53
N TRP A 192 -10.59 5.26 2.81
CA TRP A 192 -9.66 4.29 3.42
C TRP A 192 -8.50 4.98 4.16
N SER A 193 -7.91 5.99 3.54
CA SER A 193 -6.85 6.78 4.18
C SER A 193 -7.35 7.50 5.44
N GLN A 194 -8.60 7.96 5.46
CA GLN A 194 -9.19 8.55 6.66
C GLN A 194 -9.39 7.51 7.77
N GLN A 195 -9.81 6.28 7.44
CA GLN A 195 -9.92 5.19 8.42
C GLN A 195 -8.56 4.87 9.07
N ILE A 196 -7.47 4.91 8.31
CA ILE A 196 -6.12 4.73 8.85
C ILE A 196 -5.77 5.85 9.84
N GLU A 197 -6.08 7.11 9.50
CA GLU A 197 -5.84 8.26 10.38
C GLU A 197 -6.68 8.18 11.66
N ASP A 198 -7.96 7.82 11.54
CA ASP A 198 -8.85 7.66 12.68
C ASP A 198 -8.37 6.53 13.62
N ALA A 199 -7.88 5.44 13.04
CA ALA A 199 -7.27 4.33 13.78
C ALA A 199 -5.94 4.73 14.44
N ALA A 200 -5.20 5.67 13.88
CA ALA A 200 -3.93 6.16 14.42
C ALA A 200 -4.08 7.04 15.66
N THR A 201 -5.28 7.43 16.05
CA THR A 201 -5.55 8.23 17.26
C THR A 201 -4.71 9.52 17.32
N GLY A 202 -4.94 10.44 16.41
CA GLY A 202 -4.25 11.74 16.34
C GLY A 202 -2.85 11.65 15.68
N ASN A 203 -1.81 12.08 16.35
CA ASN A 203 -0.47 12.27 15.77
C ASN A 203 0.38 10.99 15.66
N MET A 204 -0.20 9.80 15.75
CA MET A 204 0.53 8.55 15.62
C MET A 204 0.93 8.20 14.18
N SER A 205 0.18 8.69 13.19
CA SER A 205 0.48 8.51 11.75
C SER A 205 1.55 9.48 11.28
N MET A 206 2.44 9.04 10.40
CA MET A 206 3.42 9.92 9.75
C MET A 206 2.74 10.93 8.83
N ALA A 207 1.62 10.55 8.21
CA ALA A 207 0.82 11.42 7.38
C ALA A 207 0.17 12.56 8.16
N ALA A 208 -0.31 12.31 9.40
CA ALA A 208 -0.89 13.31 10.28
C ALA A 208 0.16 14.28 10.83
N SER A 209 1.36 13.80 11.17
CA SER A 209 2.42 14.63 11.76
C SER A 209 2.87 15.77 10.85
N THR A 210 2.87 15.57 9.53
CA THR A 210 3.22 16.62 8.55
C THR A 210 2.12 17.64 8.33
N ARG A 211 0.85 17.29 8.55
CA ARG A 211 -0.27 18.24 8.43
C ARG A 211 -0.25 19.31 9.52
N GLY A 212 0.12 18.94 10.74
CA GLY A 212 0.24 19.88 11.85
C GLY A 212 1.29 20.97 11.62
N LEU A 213 2.38 20.67 10.91
CA LEU A 213 3.45 21.61 10.58
C LEU A 213 3.07 22.63 9.50
N ARG A 214 2.11 22.31 8.62
CA ARG A 214 1.62 23.22 7.57
C ARG A 214 0.59 24.23 8.06
N ALA A 215 -0.06 23.98 9.19
CA ALA A 215 -1.08 24.87 9.74
C ALA A 215 -0.51 26.04 10.55
N VAL A 216 0.82 26.14 10.68
CA VAL A 216 1.51 27.16 11.52
C VAL A 216 2.25 28.21 10.68
N ASN A 217 2.10 28.19 9.35
CA ASN A 217 2.70 29.21 8.45
C ASN A 217 1.57 30.12 7.88
#